data_161a5a23226db54264c4f66173f9c7df
#
_entry.id   161a5a23226db54264c4f66173f9c7df
#
_cell.length_a   1.000
_cell.length_b   1.000
_cell.length_c   1.000
_cell.angle_alpha   90.00
_cell.angle_beta   90.00
_cell.angle_gamma   90.00
#
_symmetry.space_group_name_H-M   'P 1'
#
loop_
_entity.id
_entity.type
_entity.pdbx_description
1 polymer ?
#
loop_
_entity_poly.entity_id
_entity_poly.type
_entity_poly.pdbx_seq_one_letter_code
_entity_poly.pdbx_strand_id
1 'polypeptide(L)'
;MRIAFFLSVWLVCLGAVAAPNAPATLDRSTWPEQLTSPALFDVASRAEILAFAHALLISEALDENALKQRLGLKAINVDAIDNLRKQMWQRLLSNYNFAQQSCDQDASFCYYVDGMVSLREQAGKFAIADDSFYIAWAEPSREFHQRYLDEQLRKAALFPQISSEIALFGDQESNGDTMNDRLFLLTFDSGPTQSPGTTDWLADYLRKQSIRASFFVLGNSLQMRLDKSGGQAVQALYKDQCVGVQGWEYRSHSHWQAWQDSILRSVALVRQVLPDNYLAQFRPPYGQRREDSGAFFQGQGMQVSLWDIDAQDMAANLGAEESAQRVLSLMLLWRHGVIKFHDTQDKVRTALPWLLKATAQSGLGWEDC
;
A
#
# COMPACT_ATOMS: atom_id res chain seq x y z
N MET A 1 -59.93 -30.30 -21.96
CA MET A 1 -59.26 -29.93 -20.72
C MET A 1 -57.75 -30.11 -20.96
N ARG A 2 -57.02 -29.01 -21.29
CA ARG A 2 -55.58 -29.04 -21.57
C ARG A 2 -54.87 -28.48 -20.36
N ILE A 3 -54.08 -29.32 -19.72
CA ILE A 3 -53.26 -28.96 -18.56
C ILE A 3 -51.93 -28.48 -19.10
N ALA A 4 -51.63 -27.18 -18.91
CA ALA A 4 -50.34 -26.60 -19.23
C ALA A 4 -49.40 -26.78 -18.03
N PHE A 5 -48.32 -27.51 -18.21
CA PHE A 5 -47.23 -27.62 -17.25
C PHE A 5 -46.31 -26.39 -17.39
N PHE A 6 -46.26 -25.54 -16.37
CA PHE A 6 -45.26 -24.50 -16.23
C PHE A 6 -43.98 -25.10 -15.65
N LEU A 7 -42.93 -25.21 -16.45
CA LEU A 7 -41.60 -25.52 -15.99
C LEU A 7 -40.98 -24.22 -15.41
N SER A 8 -40.92 -24.15 -14.10
CA SER A 8 -40.14 -23.08 -13.41
C SER A 8 -38.65 -23.40 -13.49
N VAL A 9 -37.94 -22.69 -14.37
CA VAL A 9 -36.47 -22.72 -14.38
C VAL A 9 -35.94 -21.89 -13.23
N TRP A 10 -35.41 -22.55 -12.19
CA TRP A 10 -34.67 -21.92 -11.13
C TRP A 10 -33.29 -21.54 -11.68
N LEU A 11 -33.06 -20.25 -11.96
CA LEU A 11 -31.72 -19.69 -12.17
C LEU A 11 -30.99 -19.74 -10.81
N VAL A 12 -30.13 -20.73 -10.65
CA VAL A 12 -29.13 -20.71 -9.56
C VAL A 12 -28.07 -19.65 -9.96
N CYS A 13 -28.20 -18.45 -9.41
CA CYS A 13 -27.10 -17.50 -9.40
C CYS A 13 -25.94 -18.12 -8.59
N LEU A 14 -24.98 -18.71 -9.29
CA LEU A 14 -23.66 -19.01 -8.75
C LEU A 14 -23.05 -17.66 -8.37
N GLY A 15 -23.18 -17.29 -7.11
CA GLY A 15 -22.50 -16.14 -6.54
C GLY A 15 -21.01 -16.27 -6.83
N ALA A 16 -20.46 -15.31 -7.58
CA ALA A 16 -19.03 -15.16 -7.69
C ALA A 16 -18.50 -15.07 -6.25
N VAL A 17 -17.69 -16.05 -5.85
CA VAL A 17 -16.98 -15.99 -4.55
C VAL A 17 -16.07 -14.79 -4.64
N ALA A 18 -16.46 -13.73 -3.93
CA ALA A 18 -15.72 -12.49 -3.82
C ALA A 18 -14.32 -12.79 -3.26
N ALA A 19 -13.38 -11.88 -3.57
CA ALA A 19 -12.00 -11.85 -3.09
C ALA A 19 -11.85 -12.21 -1.60
N PRO A 20 -10.65 -12.62 -1.14
CA PRO A 20 -10.41 -12.92 0.28
C PRO A 20 -10.95 -11.79 1.14
N ASN A 21 -11.79 -12.16 2.09
CA ASN A 21 -12.84 -11.32 2.63
C ASN A 21 -12.38 -10.25 3.63
N ALA A 22 -11.08 -10.15 3.94
CA ALA A 22 -10.55 -9.11 4.82
C ALA A 22 -9.08 -8.83 4.49
N PRO A 23 -8.64 -7.54 4.53
CA PRO A 23 -7.23 -7.20 4.48
C PRO A 23 -6.45 -7.86 5.62
N ALA A 24 -5.16 -8.17 5.37
CA ALA A 24 -4.27 -8.67 6.41
C ALA A 24 -4.11 -7.63 7.51
N THR A 25 -4.28 -8.05 8.76
CA THR A 25 -4.11 -7.24 9.96
C THR A 25 -3.28 -7.98 10.99
N LEU A 26 -2.53 -7.25 11.80
CA LEU A 26 -1.75 -7.77 12.91
C LEU A 26 -1.96 -6.87 14.13
N ASP A 27 -2.49 -7.42 15.21
CA ASP A 27 -2.54 -6.72 16.48
C ASP A 27 -1.11 -6.52 17.03
N ARG A 28 -0.63 -5.29 16.97
CA ARG A 28 0.72 -4.93 17.40
C ARG A 28 0.92 -5.00 18.92
N SER A 29 -0.14 -5.15 19.71
CA SER A 29 -0.02 -5.39 21.15
C SER A 29 0.57 -6.76 21.47
N THR A 30 0.56 -7.69 20.52
CA THR A 30 1.21 -9.01 20.64
C THR A 30 2.74 -8.93 20.53
N TRP A 31 3.29 -7.87 19.92
CA TRP A 31 4.72 -7.59 19.91
C TRP A 31 5.14 -7.03 21.28
N PRO A 32 6.10 -7.64 21.99
CA PRO A 32 6.33 -7.34 23.41
C PRO A 32 7.07 -6.03 23.68
N GLU A 33 7.66 -5.39 22.67
CA GLU A 33 8.51 -4.23 22.82
C GLU A 33 7.97 -3.01 22.08
N GLN A 34 8.13 -1.82 22.66
CA GLN A 34 7.84 -0.57 21.96
C GLN A 34 9.04 -0.14 21.11
N LEU A 35 8.78 0.52 19.98
CA LEU A 35 9.81 1.00 19.06
C LEU A 35 10.48 2.29 19.58
N THR A 36 11.12 2.23 20.75
CA THR A 36 11.70 3.38 21.46
C THR A 36 13.14 3.69 21.04
N SER A 37 13.68 2.99 20.06
CA SER A 37 15.00 3.26 19.48
C SER A 37 15.12 2.71 18.06
N PRO A 38 16.10 3.18 17.26
CA PRO A 38 16.42 2.59 15.96
C PRO A 38 16.79 1.11 16.05
N ALA A 39 17.46 0.66 17.10
CA ALA A 39 17.79 -0.75 17.29
C ALA A 39 16.56 -1.63 17.50
N LEU A 40 15.57 -1.18 18.29
CA LEU A 40 14.31 -1.90 18.48
C LEU A 40 13.43 -1.91 17.21
N PHE A 41 13.52 -0.88 16.38
CA PHE A 41 12.94 -0.93 15.03
C PHE A 41 13.60 -2.03 14.20
N ASP A 42 14.92 -2.17 14.23
CA ASP A 42 15.64 -3.21 13.50
C ASP A 42 15.32 -4.61 14.04
N VAL A 43 15.18 -4.81 15.34
CA VAL A 43 14.75 -6.08 15.95
C VAL A 43 13.39 -6.49 15.37
N ALA A 44 12.41 -5.60 15.46
CA ALA A 44 11.07 -5.86 14.94
C ALA A 44 11.09 -6.09 13.41
N SER A 45 11.88 -5.31 12.66
CA SER A 45 12.04 -5.45 11.23
C SER A 45 12.65 -6.81 10.84
N ARG A 46 13.71 -7.27 11.53
CA ARG A 46 14.30 -8.61 11.28
C ARG A 46 13.26 -9.71 11.47
N ALA A 47 12.44 -9.62 12.53
CA ALA A 47 11.38 -10.59 12.79
C ALA A 47 10.33 -10.61 11.68
N GLU A 48 9.81 -9.43 11.26
CA GLU A 48 8.81 -9.32 10.18
C GLU A 48 9.36 -9.82 8.84
N ILE A 49 10.62 -9.49 8.52
CA ILE A 49 11.30 -9.95 7.29
C ILE A 49 11.41 -11.47 7.26
N LEU A 50 11.85 -12.10 8.36
CA LEU A 50 12.00 -13.56 8.43
C LEU A 50 10.65 -14.28 8.39
N ALA A 51 9.63 -13.75 9.07
CA ALA A 51 8.28 -14.30 9.05
C ALA A 51 7.66 -14.24 7.63
N PHE A 52 7.82 -13.11 6.93
CA PHE A 52 7.35 -12.98 5.56
C PHE A 52 8.17 -13.84 4.59
N ALA A 53 9.49 -13.92 4.75
CA ALA A 53 10.37 -14.78 3.97
C ALA A 53 9.97 -16.27 4.12
N HIS A 54 9.59 -16.70 5.33
CA HIS A 54 9.06 -18.04 5.57
C HIS A 54 7.74 -18.27 4.82
N ALA A 55 6.79 -17.34 4.89
CA ALA A 55 5.52 -17.44 4.14
C ALA A 55 5.76 -17.49 2.62
N LEU A 56 6.69 -16.66 2.13
CA LEU A 56 7.06 -16.61 0.72
C LEU A 56 7.67 -17.95 0.25
N LEU A 57 8.58 -18.53 1.04
CA LEU A 57 9.19 -19.83 0.76
C LEU A 57 8.14 -20.96 0.69
N ILE A 58 7.20 -21.01 1.65
CA ILE A 58 6.09 -21.97 1.63
C ILE A 58 5.23 -21.80 0.38
N SER A 59 4.99 -20.56 -0.05
CA SER A 59 4.17 -20.28 -1.23
C SER A 59 4.78 -20.82 -2.52
N GLU A 60 6.10 -20.94 -2.61
CA GLU A 60 6.80 -21.46 -3.79
C GLU A 60 6.67 -22.98 -3.95
N ALA A 61 6.35 -23.69 -2.88
CA ALA A 61 6.08 -25.12 -2.93
C ALA A 61 4.69 -25.47 -3.50
N LEU A 62 3.82 -24.47 -3.72
CA LEU A 62 2.49 -24.66 -4.27
C LEU A 62 2.55 -24.76 -5.79
N ASP A 63 1.97 -25.83 -6.35
CA ASP A 63 1.75 -25.92 -7.79
C ASP A 63 0.64 -24.99 -8.27
N GLU A 64 0.43 -24.88 -9.58
CA GLU A 64 -0.54 -24.00 -10.19
C GLU A 64 -1.98 -24.25 -9.67
N ASN A 65 -2.36 -25.51 -9.46
CA ASN A 65 -3.71 -25.84 -8.99
C ASN A 65 -3.93 -25.44 -7.53
N ALA A 66 -2.94 -25.70 -6.68
CA ALA A 66 -2.95 -25.27 -5.29
C ALA A 66 -2.98 -23.74 -5.18
N LEU A 67 -2.23 -23.02 -6.01
CA LEU A 67 -2.28 -21.56 -6.09
C LEU A 67 -3.65 -21.05 -6.54
N LYS A 68 -4.25 -21.62 -7.58
CA LYS A 68 -5.62 -21.26 -8.02
C LYS A 68 -6.63 -21.42 -6.87
N GLN A 69 -6.56 -22.55 -6.18
CA GLN A 69 -7.44 -22.83 -5.04
C GLN A 69 -7.24 -21.82 -3.92
N ARG A 70 -5.98 -21.60 -3.51
CA ARG A 70 -5.61 -20.67 -2.43
C ARG A 70 -6.04 -19.24 -2.73
N LEU A 71 -5.82 -18.79 -3.97
CA LEU A 71 -6.17 -17.43 -4.40
C LEU A 71 -7.64 -17.27 -4.79
N GLY A 72 -8.43 -18.36 -4.85
CA GLY A 72 -9.84 -18.34 -5.28
C GLY A 72 -10.02 -17.91 -6.73
N LEU A 73 -9.10 -18.30 -7.63
CA LEU A 73 -9.07 -17.91 -9.03
C LEU A 73 -9.17 -19.13 -9.96
N LYS A 74 -9.87 -18.96 -11.10
CA LYS A 74 -9.99 -20.00 -12.12
C LYS A 74 -8.77 -20.07 -13.04
N ALA A 75 -8.13 -18.94 -13.27
CA ALA A 75 -6.93 -18.79 -14.09
C ALA A 75 -5.97 -17.82 -13.39
N ILE A 76 -4.68 -18.05 -13.53
CA ILE A 76 -3.61 -17.23 -12.94
C ILE A 76 -2.49 -17.02 -13.95
N ASN A 77 -1.78 -15.91 -13.83
CA ASN A 77 -0.55 -15.64 -14.54
C ASN A 77 0.63 -16.10 -13.68
N VAL A 78 1.13 -17.30 -13.92
CA VAL A 78 2.23 -17.92 -13.15
C VAL A 78 3.52 -17.09 -13.30
N ASP A 79 3.84 -16.64 -14.51
CA ASP A 79 5.05 -15.85 -14.76
C ASP A 79 5.04 -14.54 -13.97
N ALA A 80 3.89 -13.87 -13.89
CA ALA A 80 3.76 -12.65 -13.08
C ALA A 80 3.89 -12.92 -11.58
N ILE A 81 3.34 -14.04 -11.10
CA ILE A 81 3.53 -14.50 -9.71
C ILE A 81 5.01 -14.74 -9.41
N ASP A 82 5.71 -15.46 -10.27
CA ASP A 82 7.12 -15.80 -10.05
C ASP A 82 8.03 -14.57 -10.15
N ASN A 83 7.73 -13.65 -11.06
CA ASN A 83 8.41 -12.34 -11.12
C ASN A 83 8.23 -11.53 -9.84
N LEU A 84 6.99 -11.46 -9.31
CA LEU A 84 6.73 -10.78 -8.04
C LEU A 84 7.47 -11.44 -6.87
N ARG A 85 7.44 -12.78 -6.77
CA ARG A 85 8.19 -13.54 -5.76
C ARG A 85 9.69 -13.21 -5.80
N LYS A 86 10.27 -13.18 -7.01
CA LYS A 86 11.69 -12.84 -7.20
C LYS A 86 11.99 -11.39 -6.72
N GLN A 87 11.15 -10.42 -7.04
CA GLN A 87 11.30 -9.04 -6.56
C GLN A 87 11.19 -8.97 -5.04
N MET A 88 10.22 -9.66 -4.44
CA MET A 88 10.08 -9.74 -2.98
C MET A 88 11.33 -10.30 -2.31
N TRP A 89 11.91 -11.40 -2.81
CA TRP A 89 13.15 -11.96 -2.28
C TRP A 89 14.32 -10.99 -2.34
N GLN A 90 14.46 -10.26 -3.44
CA GLN A 90 15.52 -9.25 -3.60
C GLN A 90 15.36 -8.13 -2.57
N ARG A 91 14.13 -7.64 -2.38
CA ARG A 91 13.82 -6.59 -1.40
C ARG A 91 14.03 -7.07 0.04
N LEU A 92 13.60 -8.32 0.37
CA LEU A 92 13.83 -8.91 1.68
C LEU A 92 15.32 -9.03 2.01
N LEU A 93 16.15 -9.46 1.05
CA LEU A 93 17.61 -9.54 1.26
C LEU A 93 18.21 -8.15 1.54
N SER A 94 17.86 -7.15 0.74
CA SER A 94 18.31 -5.76 0.95
C SER A 94 17.88 -5.26 2.32
N ASN A 95 16.61 -5.45 2.69
CA ASN A 95 16.04 -4.99 3.95
C ASN A 95 16.66 -5.70 5.17
N TYR A 96 16.91 -7.00 5.07
CA TYR A 96 17.58 -7.74 6.14
C TYR A 96 19.03 -7.26 6.33
N ASN A 97 19.74 -6.98 5.23
CA ASN A 97 21.09 -6.42 5.27
C ASN A 97 21.15 -5.07 5.99
N PHE A 98 20.14 -4.22 5.86
CA PHE A 98 20.01 -3.00 6.64
C PHE A 98 19.70 -3.30 8.12
N ALA A 99 18.70 -4.16 8.36
CA ALA A 99 18.24 -4.47 9.70
C ALA A 99 19.27 -5.20 10.58
N GLN A 100 20.22 -5.96 9.99
CA GLN A 100 21.26 -6.65 10.73
C GLN A 100 22.42 -5.74 11.19
N GLN A 101 22.48 -4.49 10.73
CA GLN A 101 23.56 -3.57 11.13
C GLN A 101 23.55 -3.21 12.61
N SER A 102 22.45 -3.42 13.31
CA SER A 102 22.32 -3.21 14.76
C SER A 102 22.42 -4.48 15.59
N CYS A 103 22.90 -5.59 15.00
CA CYS A 103 23.02 -6.88 15.72
C CYS A 103 24.03 -6.89 16.87
N ASP A 104 24.95 -5.94 16.91
CA ASP A 104 25.85 -5.68 18.02
C ASP A 104 25.16 -5.02 19.24
N GLN A 105 24.03 -4.33 18.99
CA GLN A 105 23.23 -3.69 20.03
C GLN A 105 22.16 -4.64 20.59
N ASP A 106 21.56 -5.43 19.72
CA ASP A 106 20.57 -6.45 20.07
C ASP A 106 20.64 -7.62 19.08
N ALA A 107 20.96 -8.80 19.59
CA ALA A 107 21.15 -10.02 18.78
C ALA A 107 19.84 -10.74 18.43
N SER A 108 18.67 -10.25 18.84
CA SER A 108 17.38 -10.87 18.54
C SER A 108 17.15 -10.94 17.04
N PHE A 109 16.83 -12.13 16.52
CA PHE A 109 16.61 -12.40 15.10
C PHE A 109 17.83 -12.09 14.19
N CYS A 110 19.03 -12.05 14.76
CA CYS A 110 20.27 -11.91 14.02
C CYS A 110 20.81 -13.29 13.60
N TYR A 111 20.67 -13.57 12.34
CA TYR A 111 21.20 -14.79 11.72
C TYR A 111 22.26 -14.42 10.69
N TYR A 112 23.18 -15.33 10.43
CA TYR A 112 24.16 -15.13 9.36
C TYR A 112 23.45 -15.18 8.00
N VAL A 113 23.41 -14.04 7.33
CA VAL A 113 22.85 -13.85 5.99
C VAL A 113 23.85 -13.04 5.17
N ASP A 114 24.52 -13.72 4.23
CA ASP A 114 25.49 -13.13 3.30
C ASP A 114 24.97 -13.05 1.85
N GLY A 115 23.78 -13.63 1.60
CA GLY A 115 23.17 -13.63 0.29
C GLY A 115 21.81 -14.33 0.26
N MET A 116 21.28 -14.49 -0.94
CA MET A 116 19.95 -15.07 -1.16
C MET A 116 19.83 -16.50 -0.63
N VAL A 117 20.89 -17.32 -0.77
CA VAL A 117 20.87 -18.73 -0.34
C VAL A 117 20.74 -18.82 1.18
N SER A 118 21.58 -18.07 1.90
CA SER A 118 21.54 -18.04 3.37
C SER A 118 20.24 -17.44 3.90
N LEU A 119 19.68 -16.39 3.27
CA LEU A 119 18.37 -15.84 3.67
C LEU A 119 17.26 -16.90 3.53
N ARG A 120 17.22 -17.62 2.41
CA ARG A 120 16.22 -18.69 2.18
C ARG A 120 16.39 -19.85 3.17
N GLU A 121 17.62 -20.19 3.53
CA GLU A 121 17.89 -21.20 4.54
C GLU A 121 17.38 -20.78 5.93
N GLN A 122 17.63 -19.53 6.33
CA GLN A 122 17.13 -18.98 7.60
C GLN A 122 15.59 -18.89 7.59
N ALA A 123 15.00 -18.46 6.49
CA ALA A 123 13.56 -18.45 6.31
C ALA A 123 12.94 -19.85 6.48
N GLY A 124 13.57 -20.89 5.92
CA GLY A 124 13.10 -22.27 6.06
C GLY A 124 13.16 -22.82 7.49
N LYS A 125 14.07 -22.30 8.30
CA LYS A 125 14.28 -22.70 9.71
C LYS A 125 13.55 -21.76 10.69
N PHE A 126 12.98 -20.66 10.22
CA PHE A 126 12.41 -19.64 11.08
C PHE A 126 11.20 -20.16 11.86
N ALA A 127 11.35 -20.20 13.16
CA ALA A 127 10.30 -20.55 14.11
C ALA A 127 10.55 -19.83 15.43
N ILE A 128 9.51 -19.46 16.11
CA ILE A 128 9.57 -18.88 17.46
C ILE A 128 9.37 -20.03 18.47
N ALA A 129 10.29 -20.18 19.39
CA ALA A 129 10.20 -21.20 20.43
C ALA A 129 9.05 -20.91 21.41
N ASP A 130 8.43 -21.96 21.97
CA ASP A 130 7.26 -21.85 22.85
C ASP A 130 7.54 -21.06 24.14
N ASP A 131 8.80 -21.02 24.58
CA ASP A 131 9.26 -20.26 25.75
C ASP A 131 9.84 -18.88 25.39
N SER A 132 9.76 -18.49 24.14
CA SER A 132 10.28 -17.20 23.66
C SER A 132 9.49 -16.02 24.19
N PHE A 133 10.20 -14.93 24.49
CA PHE A 133 9.62 -13.62 24.78
C PHE A 133 8.68 -13.12 23.68
N TYR A 134 8.86 -13.56 22.43
CA TYR A 134 8.08 -13.17 21.25
C TYR A 134 6.96 -14.16 20.89
N ILE A 135 6.67 -15.15 21.74
CA ILE A 135 5.71 -16.21 21.40
C ILE A 135 4.29 -15.69 21.12
N ALA A 136 3.85 -14.65 21.83
CA ALA A 136 2.52 -14.06 21.63
C ALA A 136 2.32 -13.44 20.24
N TRP A 137 3.41 -12.99 19.61
CA TRP A 137 3.42 -12.42 18.27
C TRP A 137 3.49 -13.50 17.16
N ALA A 138 4.02 -14.69 17.45
CA ALA A 138 4.38 -15.69 16.45
C ALA A 138 3.20 -16.10 15.54
N GLU A 139 2.08 -16.53 16.12
CA GLU A 139 0.93 -16.99 15.36
C GLU A 139 0.18 -15.85 14.65
N PRO A 140 -0.13 -14.70 15.31
CA PRO A 140 -0.73 -13.55 14.63
C PRO A 140 0.12 -13.04 13.45
N SER A 141 1.44 -13.02 13.59
CA SER A 141 2.38 -12.62 12.53
C SER A 141 2.36 -13.61 11.36
N ARG A 142 2.37 -14.91 11.63
CA ARG A 142 2.28 -15.95 10.60
C ARG A 142 1.01 -15.78 9.75
N GLU A 143 -0.15 -15.57 10.40
CA GLU A 143 -1.41 -15.34 9.70
C GLU A 143 -1.40 -14.05 8.87
N PHE A 144 -0.86 -12.96 9.44
CA PHE A 144 -0.72 -11.68 8.77
C PHE A 144 0.09 -11.81 7.48
N HIS A 145 1.28 -12.40 7.56
CA HIS A 145 2.20 -12.51 6.43
C HIS A 145 1.67 -13.43 5.34
N GLN A 146 0.99 -14.53 5.71
CA GLN A 146 0.33 -15.40 4.73
C GLN A 146 -0.79 -14.66 3.99
N ARG A 147 -1.65 -13.93 4.70
CA ARG A 147 -2.75 -13.16 4.09
C ARG A 147 -2.22 -12.02 3.22
N TYR A 148 -1.24 -11.27 3.71
CA TYR A 148 -0.63 -10.18 2.94
C TYR A 148 0.03 -10.71 1.65
N LEU A 149 0.75 -11.81 1.74
CA LEU A 149 1.31 -12.46 0.55
C LEU A 149 0.21 -12.86 -0.44
N ASP A 150 -0.89 -13.46 0.03
CA ASP A 150 -2.01 -13.84 -0.84
C ASP A 150 -2.67 -12.62 -1.52
N GLU A 151 -2.78 -11.48 -0.83
CA GLU A 151 -3.22 -10.21 -1.44
C GLU A 151 -2.32 -9.82 -2.63
N GLN A 152 -1.00 -9.90 -2.45
CA GLN A 152 -0.03 -9.53 -3.49
C GLN A 152 -0.03 -10.55 -4.64
N LEU A 153 0.03 -11.84 -4.33
CA LEU A 153 0.01 -12.91 -5.34
C LEU A 153 -1.29 -12.89 -6.17
N ARG A 154 -2.42 -12.51 -5.57
CA ARG A 154 -3.69 -12.37 -6.29
C ARG A 154 -3.62 -11.24 -7.33
N LYS A 155 -2.99 -10.09 -6.99
CA LYS A 155 -2.77 -8.99 -7.95
C LYS A 155 -1.87 -9.45 -9.11
N ALA A 156 -0.80 -10.16 -8.81
CA ALA A 156 0.09 -10.73 -9.81
C ALA A 156 -0.61 -11.77 -10.69
N ALA A 157 -1.43 -12.64 -10.10
CA ALA A 157 -2.19 -13.67 -10.81
C ALA A 157 -3.14 -13.09 -11.88
N LEU A 158 -3.63 -11.87 -11.67
CA LEU A 158 -4.53 -11.17 -12.58
C LEU A 158 -3.82 -10.22 -13.55
N PHE A 159 -2.52 -9.99 -13.35
CA PHE A 159 -1.72 -9.11 -14.19
C PHE A 159 -1.35 -9.80 -15.52
N PRO A 160 -1.29 -9.10 -16.66
CA PRO A 160 -1.56 -7.68 -16.91
C PRO A 160 -3.03 -7.38 -17.24
N GLN A 161 -3.93 -8.35 -17.24
CA GLN A 161 -5.36 -8.16 -17.54
C GLN A 161 -5.97 -7.08 -16.62
N ILE A 162 -5.53 -7.08 -15.35
CA ILE A 162 -5.80 -6.02 -14.38
C ILE A 162 -4.45 -5.51 -13.91
N SER A 163 -4.07 -4.29 -14.30
CA SER A 163 -2.86 -3.63 -13.80
C SER A 163 -3.04 -3.22 -12.34
N SER A 164 -1.93 -3.11 -11.62
CA SER A 164 -1.90 -2.69 -10.21
C SER A 164 -0.53 -2.09 -9.87
N GLU A 165 -0.34 -1.66 -8.63
CA GLU A 165 0.89 -1.09 -8.11
C GLU A 165 2.08 -2.07 -8.04
N ILE A 166 1.84 -3.37 -8.14
CA ILE A 166 2.88 -4.40 -7.95
C ILE A 166 3.96 -4.44 -9.05
N ALA A 167 3.70 -3.84 -10.19
CA ALA A 167 4.66 -3.82 -11.31
C ALA A 167 4.65 -2.47 -12.00
N LEU A 168 5.83 -1.99 -12.38
CA LEU A 168 6.03 -0.80 -13.19
C LEU A 168 6.01 -1.19 -14.67
N PHE A 169 5.38 -0.36 -15.52
CA PHE A 169 5.39 -0.55 -16.98
C PHE A 169 6.55 0.13 -17.68
N GLY A 170 7.26 1.04 -16.97
CA GLY A 170 8.41 1.75 -17.55
C GLY A 170 8.92 2.89 -16.67
N ASP A 171 9.89 3.64 -17.21
CA ASP A 171 10.63 4.69 -16.48
C ASP A 171 9.79 5.91 -16.09
N GLN A 172 8.57 6.04 -16.62
CA GLN A 172 7.63 7.10 -16.23
C GLN A 172 6.78 6.73 -15.03
N GLU A 173 7.03 5.58 -14.42
CA GLU A 173 6.33 5.10 -13.23
C GLU A 173 7.30 4.98 -12.06
N SER A 174 6.84 5.35 -10.88
CA SER A 174 7.62 5.28 -9.65
C SER A 174 6.80 4.76 -8.48
N ASN A 175 7.48 4.10 -7.58
CA ASN A 175 7.05 3.76 -6.24
C ASN A 175 8.17 4.12 -5.25
N GLY A 176 8.16 3.59 -4.04
CA GLY A 176 9.18 3.88 -3.04
C GLY A 176 10.42 2.98 -3.05
N ASP A 177 10.58 2.10 -4.05
CA ASP A 177 11.66 1.09 -4.07
C ASP A 177 13.07 1.71 -4.05
N THR A 178 13.23 2.95 -4.53
CA THR A 178 14.51 3.67 -4.58
C THR A 178 14.76 4.57 -3.37
N MET A 179 13.83 4.65 -2.42
CA MET A 179 13.98 5.46 -1.21
C MET A 179 15.05 4.86 -0.28
N ASN A 180 15.67 5.73 0.51
CA ASN A 180 16.64 5.30 1.51
C ASN A 180 15.98 4.49 2.64
N ASP A 181 16.78 3.64 3.30
CA ASP A 181 16.33 2.87 4.46
C ASP A 181 15.70 3.77 5.54
N ARG A 182 14.59 3.32 6.12
CA ARG A 182 13.79 4.02 7.15
C ARG A 182 13.16 5.36 6.68
N LEU A 183 13.09 5.61 5.39
CA LEU A 183 12.47 6.81 4.85
C LEU A 183 11.11 6.48 4.23
N PHE A 184 10.07 7.22 4.62
CA PHE A 184 8.71 6.99 4.16
C PHE A 184 8.06 8.28 3.68
N LEU A 185 7.33 8.20 2.57
CA LEU A 185 6.50 9.30 2.06
C LEU A 185 5.02 9.02 2.38
N LEU A 186 4.39 9.95 3.10
CA LEU A 186 2.94 9.90 3.32
C LEU A 186 2.19 10.45 2.11
N THR A 187 1.21 9.70 1.65
CA THR A 187 0.35 10.10 0.53
C THR A 187 -1.12 9.86 0.83
N PHE A 188 -1.98 10.74 0.28
CA PHE A 188 -3.41 10.74 0.53
C PHE A 188 -4.20 10.89 -0.76
N ASP A 189 -5.15 10.01 -0.98
CA ASP A 189 -5.88 9.87 -2.24
C ASP A 189 -7.34 10.34 -2.13
N SER A 190 -7.92 10.72 -3.27
CA SER A 190 -9.35 10.87 -3.57
C SER A 190 -10.05 12.13 -3.05
N GLY A 191 -9.35 13.02 -2.34
CA GLY A 191 -9.90 14.30 -1.87
C GLY A 191 -10.00 15.40 -2.94
N PRO A 192 -10.28 16.64 -2.49
CA PRO A 192 -10.63 17.00 -1.12
C PRO A 192 -12.08 16.67 -0.73
N THR A 193 -12.32 16.45 0.56
CA THR A 193 -13.69 16.46 1.12
C THR A 193 -14.27 17.88 1.13
N GLN A 194 -15.59 17.98 1.27
CA GLN A 194 -16.23 19.29 1.50
C GLN A 194 -15.87 19.84 2.88
N SER A 195 -15.79 21.18 3.00
CA SER A 195 -15.47 21.84 4.26
C SER A 195 -16.71 22.02 5.15
N PRO A 196 -16.57 21.82 6.47
CA PRO A 196 -15.45 21.22 7.17
C PRO A 196 -15.42 19.69 6.97
N GLY A 197 -14.24 19.11 6.77
CA GLY A 197 -14.12 17.67 6.47
C GLY A 197 -12.80 17.02 6.91
N THR A 198 -12.61 15.78 6.48
CA THR A 198 -11.42 15.00 6.85
C THR A 198 -10.16 15.62 6.24
N THR A 199 -10.22 16.10 4.99
CA THR A 199 -9.07 16.77 4.36
C THR A 199 -8.63 18.02 5.13
N ASP A 200 -9.58 18.82 5.66
CA ASP A 200 -9.24 20.02 6.46
C ASP A 200 -8.48 19.65 7.73
N TRP A 201 -9.00 18.66 8.46
CA TRP A 201 -8.35 18.15 9.66
C TRP A 201 -6.96 17.61 9.37
N LEU A 202 -6.84 16.80 8.32
CA LEU A 202 -5.61 16.11 7.94
C LEU A 202 -4.50 17.12 7.57
N ALA A 203 -4.80 18.07 6.70
CA ALA A 203 -3.84 19.09 6.27
C ALA A 203 -3.36 19.96 7.47
N ASP A 204 -4.27 20.30 8.39
CA ASP A 204 -3.91 21.02 9.62
C ASP A 204 -3.06 20.15 10.56
N TYR A 205 -3.39 18.87 10.71
CA TYR A 205 -2.64 17.93 11.53
C TYR A 205 -1.21 17.74 11.00
N LEU A 206 -1.03 17.52 9.70
CA LEU A 206 0.29 17.37 9.06
C LEU A 206 1.16 18.62 9.25
N ARG A 207 0.61 19.82 9.08
CA ARG A 207 1.32 21.08 9.35
C ARG A 207 1.80 21.17 10.80
N LYS A 208 0.95 20.79 11.77
CA LYS A 208 1.32 20.76 13.20
C LYS A 208 2.45 19.76 13.51
N GLN A 209 2.54 18.68 12.72
CA GLN A 209 3.62 17.69 12.82
C GLN A 209 4.85 18.07 11.97
N SER A 210 4.82 19.19 11.23
CA SER A 210 5.86 19.61 10.28
C SER A 210 6.15 18.54 9.21
N ILE A 211 5.10 17.85 8.74
CA ILE A 211 5.18 16.82 7.70
C ILE A 211 4.58 17.39 6.40
N ARG A 212 5.35 17.30 5.31
CA ARG A 212 4.89 17.61 3.96
C ARG A 212 4.53 16.32 3.24
N ALA A 213 3.28 16.18 2.86
CA ALA A 213 2.74 14.98 2.22
C ALA A 213 2.21 15.28 0.81
N SER A 214 2.08 14.24 -0.02
CA SER A 214 1.47 14.34 -1.34
C SER A 214 -0.03 14.01 -1.27
N PHE A 215 -0.86 14.88 -1.82
CA PHE A 215 -2.29 14.67 -1.99
C PHE A 215 -2.61 14.42 -3.46
N PHE A 216 -3.20 13.30 -3.79
CA PHE A 216 -3.64 12.97 -5.15
C PHE A 216 -5.13 13.23 -5.27
N VAL A 217 -5.48 14.41 -5.76
CA VAL A 217 -6.86 14.90 -5.78
C VAL A 217 -7.65 14.43 -7.00
N LEU A 218 -8.94 14.20 -6.83
CA LEU A 218 -9.88 14.08 -7.94
C LEU A 218 -10.28 15.46 -8.43
N GLY A 219 -10.23 15.68 -9.75
CA GLY A 219 -10.53 16.98 -10.33
C GLY A 219 -11.94 17.47 -10.03
N ASN A 220 -12.95 16.57 -10.08
CA ASN A 220 -14.33 16.92 -9.72
C ASN A 220 -14.50 17.28 -8.23
N SER A 221 -13.79 16.59 -7.33
CA SER A 221 -13.82 16.90 -5.90
C SER A 221 -13.18 18.26 -5.60
N LEU A 222 -12.05 18.54 -6.25
CA LEU A 222 -11.39 19.85 -6.16
C LEU A 222 -12.25 20.98 -6.72
N GLN A 223 -12.92 20.75 -7.87
CA GLN A 223 -13.84 21.73 -8.47
C GLN A 223 -15.02 22.03 -7.53
N MET A 224 -15.67 21.00 -6.99
CA MET A 224 -16.77 21.18 -6.03
C MET A 224 -16.32 21.94 -4.77
N ARG A 225 -15.11 21.66 -4.29
CA ARG A 225 -14.55 22.37 -3.14
C ARG A 225 -14.27 23.85 -3.47
N LEU A 226 -13.71 24.10 -4.66
CA LEU A 226 -13.42 25.44 -5.16
C LEU A 226 -14.70 26.28 -5.30
N ASP A 227 -15.74 25.71 -5.90
CA ASP A 227 -17.04 26.38 -6.11
C ASP A 227 -17.71 26.77 -4.78
N LYS A 228 -17.54 25.94 -3.76
CA LYS A 228 -18.15 26.18 -2.44
C LYS A 228 -17.34 27.11 -1.53
N SER A 229 -16.01 26.98 -1.54
CA SER A 229 -15.14 27.63 -0.55
C SER A 229 -14.30 28.78 -1.13
N GLY A 230 -14.16 28.85 -2.47
CA GLY A 230 -13.31 29.83 -3.16
C GLY A 230 -11.82 29.47 -3.19
N GLY A 231 -11.07 30.12 -4.09
CA GLY A 231 -9.66 29.79 -4.35
C GLY A 231 -8.75 30.01 -3.15
N GLN A 232 -8.91 31.09 -2.41
CA GLN A 232 -8.08 31.38 -1.23
C GLN A 232 -8.20 30.30 -0.14
N ALA A 233 -9.41 29.77 0.08
CA ALA A 233 -9.62 28.71 1.07
C ALA A 233 -8.98 27.40 0.62
N VAL A 234 -9.01 27.09 -0.68
CA VAL A 234 -8.35 25.91 -1.24
C VAL A 234 -6.81 26.03 -1.17
N GLN A 235 -6.26 27.21 -1.45
CA GLN A 235 -4.83 27.49 -1.29
C GLN A 235 -4.39 27.38 0.18
N ALA A 236 -5.17 27.90 1.11
CA ALA A 236 -4.91 27.77 2.53
C ALA A 236 -4.98 26.32 3.02
N LEU A 237 -5.90 25.52 2.46
CA LEU A 237 -6.03 24.08 2.77
C LEU A 237 -4.72 23.32 2.48
N TYR A 238 -4.17 23.49 1.29
CA TYR A 238 -2.98 22.75 0.84
C TYR A 238 -1.65 23.47 1.12
N LYS A 239 -1.67 24.58 1.88
CA LYS A 239 -0.43 25.26 2.27
C LYS A 239 0.57 24.26 2.87
N ASP A 240 1.82 24.31 2.39
CA ASP A 240 2.93 23.43 2.79
C ASP A 240 2.74 21.93 2.44
N GLN A 241 1.81 21.61 1.55
CA GLN A 241 1.56 20.27 1.05
C GLN A 241 1.74 20.22 -0.48
N CYS A 242 2.01 19.04 -1.06
CA CYS A 242 2.08 18.85 -2.50
C CYS A 242 0.79 18.24 -3.06
N VAL A 243 0.42 18.64 -4.27
CA VAL A 243 -0.84 18.22 -4.89
C VAL A 243 -0.59 17.66 -6.28
N GLY A 244 -0.67 16.33 -6.39
CA GLY A 244 -0.77 15.60 -7.65
C GLY A 244 -2.23 15.36 -8.03
N VAL A 245 -2.46 14.63 -9.12
CA VAL A 245 -3.82 14.35 -9.61
C VAL A 245 -4.12 12.85 -9.62
N GLN A 246 -5.39 12.51 -9.39
CA GLN A 246 -5.90 11.13 -9.49
C GLN A 246 -6.87 10.96 -10.68
N GLY A 247 -6.89 11.91 -11.59
CA GLY A 247 -7.85 12.05 -12.68
C GLY A 247 -9.06 12.88 -12.28
N TRP A 248 -10.03 13.03 -13.22
CA TRP A 248 -11.19 13.87 -12.98
C TRP A 248 -12.21 13.22 -12.04
N GLU A 249 -12.39 11.89 -12.18
CA GLU A 249 -13.28 11.07 -11.35
C GLU A 249 -12.61 9.75 -10.94
N TYR A 250 -13.06 9.14 -9.85
CA TYR A 250 -12.51 7.87 -9.35
C TYR A 250 -12.93 6.70 -10.25
N ARG A 251 -12.17 6.51 -11.33
CA ARG A 251 -12.42 5.50 -12.34
C ARG A 251 -11.11 4.89 -12.84
N SER A 252 -11.11 3.59 -13.13
CA SER A 252 -9.97 2.94 -13.76
C SER A 252 -9.60 3.59 -15.09
N HIS A 253 -8.33 3.94 -15.26
CA HIS A 253 -7.80 4.54 -16.50
C HIS A 253 -7.25 3.50 -17.49
N SER A 254 -7.33 2.20 -17.19
CA SER A 254 -6.76 1.15 -18.04
C SER A 254 -7.51 0.96 -19.38
N HIS A 255 -8.85 0.99 -19.36
CA HIS A 255 -9.68 0.76 -20.54
C HIS A 255 -10.59 1.94 -20.90
N TRP A 256 -10.50 3.04 -20.18
CA TRP A 256 -11.32 4.22 -20.39
C TRP A 256 -10.78 5.06 -21.57
N GLN A 257 -11.59 5.32 -22.59
CA GLN A 257 -11.14 6.07 -23.77
C GLN A 257 -10.77 7.53 -23.45
N ALA A 258 -11.48 8.18 -22.53
CA ALA A 258 -11.23 9.57 -22.13
C ALA A 258 -10.20 9.70 -20.99
N TRP A 259 -9.31 8.72 -20.81
CA TRP A 259 -8.34 8.71 -19.71
C TRP A 259 -7.38 9.90 -19.75
N GLN A 260 -6.91 10.32 -20.92
CA GLN A 260 -6.03 11.48 -21.09
C GLN A 260 -6.74 12.79 -20.74
N ASP A 261 -7.98 12.96 -21.22
CA ASP A 261 -8.79 14.14 -20.90
C ASP A 261 -9.03 14.26 -19.39
N SER A 262 -9.35 13.15 -18.73
CA SER A 262 -9.50 13.09 -17.27
C SER A 262 -8.28 13.62 -16.54
N ILE A 263 -7.08 13.20 -16.95
CA ILE A 263 -5.81 13.65 -16.34
C ILE A 263 -5.57 15.12 -16.65
N LEU A 264 -5.64 15.52 -17.93
CA LEU A 264 -5.32 16.88 -18.37
C LEU A 264 -6.25 17.94 -17.77
N ARG A 265 -7.55 17.65 -17.64
CA ARG A 265 -8.50 18.54 -16.97
C ARG A 265 -8.13 18.74 -15.51
N SER A 266 -7.76 17.66 -14.81
CA SER A 266 -7.37 17.74 -13.41
C SER A 266 -6.07 18.52 -13.22
N VAL A 267 -5.08 18.29 -14.08
CA VAL A 267 -3.82 19.04 -14.11
C VAL A 267 -4.05 20.53 -14.35
N ALA A 268 -4.89 20.86 -15.34
CA ALA A 268 -5.22 22.27 -15.65
C ALA A 268 -5.84 22.96 -14.44
N LEU A 269 -6.79 22.31 -13.75
CA LEU A 269 -7.44 22.85 -12.56
C LEU A 269 -6.43 23.05 -11.41
N VAL A 270 -5.62 22.01 -11.10
CA VAL A 270 -4.62 22.11 -10.02
C VAL A 270 -3.61 23.21 -10.30
N ARG A 271 -3.06 23.29 -11.52
CA ARG A 271 -2.12 24.35 -11.90
C ARG A 271 -2.72 25.76 -11.81
N GLN A 272 -4.01 25.90 -12.11
CA GLN A 272 -4.69 27.17 -12.02
C GLN A 272 -4.92 27.62 -10.57
N VAL A 273 -5.31 26.69 -9.69
CA VAL A 273 -5.74 27.01 -8.32
C VAL A 273 -4.61 26.91 -7.30
N LEU A 274 -3.67 25.96 -7.51
CA LEU A 274 -2.60 25.59 -6.59
C LEU A 274 -1.23 25.55 -7.31
N PRO A 275 -0.81 26.63 -8.01
CA PRO A 275 0.42 26.62 -8.80
C PRO A 275 1.66 26.29 -7.98
N ASP A 276 1.74 26.78 -6.73
CA ASP A 276 2.90 26.57 -5.85
C ASP A 276 2.93 25.19 -5.17
N ASN A 277 1.81 24.46 -5.21
CA ASN A 277 1.67 23.13 -4.62
C ASN A 277 1.70 22.01 -5.67
N TYR A 278 1.60 22.39 -6.96
CA TYR A 278 1.44 21.42 -8.04
C TYR A 278 2.63 20.45 -8.11
N LEU A 279 2.31 19.16 -8.04
CA LEU A 279 3.22 18.05 -8.27
C LEU A 279 2.88 17.39 -9.62
N ALA A 280 3.87 17.27 -10.51
CA ALA A 280 3.69 16.70 -11.85
C ALA A 280 3.55 15.16 -11.79
N GLN A 281 2.62 14.68 -10.98
CA GLN A 281 2.38 13.27 -10.76
C GLN A 281 0.90 12.93 -10.90
N PHE A 282 0.65 11.74 -11.48
CA PHE A 282 -0.66 11.12 -11.57
C PHE A 282 -0.66 9.82 -10.79
N ARG A 283 -1.66 9.63 -9.93
CA ARG A 283 -1.92 8.36 -9.25
C ARG A 283 -3.15 7.69 -9.83
N PRO A 284 -3.00 6.56 -10.52
CA PRO A 284 -4.14 5.90 -11.12
C PRO A 284 -5.06 5.29 -10.05
N PRO A 285 -6.40 5.55 -10.10
CA PRO A 285 -7.35 4.83 -9.27
C PRO A 285 -7.16 3.32 -9.37
N TYR A 286 -7.15 2.62 -8.23
CA TYR A 286 -6.88 1.18 -8.11
C TYR A 286 -5.46 0.75 -8.56
N GLY A 287 -4.55 1.67 -8.86
CA GLY A 287 -3.29 1.38 -9.54
C GLY A 287 -3.48 1.02 -11.03
N GLN A 288 -4.69 1.17 -11.56
CA GLN A 288 -5.05 0.71 -12.91
C GLN A 288 -4.79 1.78 -13.96
N ARG A 289 -3.85 1.50 -14.85
CA ARG A 289 -3.45 2.34 -15.98
C ARG A 289 -3.10 1.47 -17.19
N ARG A 290 -2.84 2.14 -18.29
CA ARG A 290 -2.47 1.49 -19.56
C ARG A 290 -0.98 1.22 -19.61
N GLU A 291 -0.60 0.07 -20.12
CA GLU A 291 0.80 -0.30 -20.37
C GLU A 291 1.47 0.67 -21.36
N ASP A 292 0.73 1.16 -22.36
CA ASP A 292 1.20 2.07 -23.41
C ASP A 292 1.16 3.56 -23.03
N SER A 293 0.93 3.89 -21.75
CA SER A 293 0.77 5.30 -21.31
C SER A 293 2.07 6.08 -21.13
N GLY A 294 3.23 5.41 -21.12
CA GLY A 294 4.52 6.04 -20.81
C GLY A 294 4.86 7.24 -21.71
N ALA A 295 4.66 7.13 -23.04
CA ALA A 295 4.91 8.23 -23.97
C ALA A 295 4.03 9.47 -23.70
N PHE A 296 2.78 9.26 -23.27
CA PHE A 296 1.90 10.36 -22.87
C PHE A 296 2.44 11.08 -21.64
N PHE A 297 2.81 10.36 -20.59
CA PHE A 297 3.34 10.99 -19.37
C PHE A 297 4.66 11.69 -19.62
N GLN A 298 5.56 11.09 -20.43
CA GLN A 298 6.80 11.73 -20.85
C GLN A 298 6.54 13.05 -21.60
N GLY A 299 5.60 13.04 -22.54
CA GLY A 299 5.22 14.23 -23.32
C GLY A 299 4.58 15.34 -22.46
N GLN A 300 3.98 15.00 -21.31
CA GLN A 300 3.42 15.96 -20.36
C GLN A 300 4.42 16.38 -19.27
N GLY A 301 5.61 15.81 -19.22
CA GLY A 301 6.58 16.01 -18.13
C GLY A 301 6.02 15.53 -16.78
N MET A 302 5.27 14.44 -16.80
CA MET A 302 4.62 13.86 -15.62
C MET A 302 5.10 12.45 -15.35
N GLN A 303 4.95 12.00 -14.13
CA GLN A 303 5.17 10.61 -13.70
C GLN A 303 3.90 9.99 -13.14
N VAL A 304 3.81 8.67 -13.24
CA VAL A 304 2.82 7.88 -12.50
C VAL A 304 3.39 7.53 -11.14
N SER A 305 2.68 7.92 -10.08
CA SER A 305 3.05 7.59 -8.69
C SER A 305 2.24 6.41 -8.20
N LEU A 306 2.91 5.32 -7.88
CA LEU A 306 2.35 4.14 -7.23
C LEU A 306 2.68 4.14 -5.73
N TRP A 307 2.50 3.02 -5.05
CA TRP A 307 2.74 2.90 -3.61
C TRP A 307 3.26 1.50 -3.25
N ASP A 308 3.89 1.39 -2.09
CA ASP A 308 4.40 0.14 -1.52
C ASP A 308 3.51 -0.37 -0.39
N ILE A 309 2.98 0.56 0.40
CA ILE A 309 2.23 0.29 1.62
C ILE A 309 0.82 0.85 1.49
N ASP A 310 -0.17 -0.04 1.40
CA ASP A 310 -1.59 0.31 1.34
C ASP A 310 -2.21 0.16 2.73
N ALA A 311 -2.69 1.24 3.30
CA ALA A 311 -3.37 1.26 4.59
C ALA A 311 -4.69 0.48 4.60
N GLN A 312 -5.29 0.24 3.43
CA GLN A 312 -6.60 -0.42 3.27
C GLN A 312 -7.72 0.28 4.07
N ASP A 313 -7.57 1.57 4.32
CA ASP A 313 -8.50 2.39 5.09
C ASP A 313 -9.89 2.54 4.45
N MET A 314 -10.01 2.25 3.14
CA MET A 314 -11.30 2.15 2.42
C MET A 314 -12.08 0.86 2.76
N ALA A 315 -11.43 -0.18 3.26
CA ALA A 315 -12.08 -1.45 3.56
C ALA A 315 -13.08 -1.29 4.72
N ALA A 316 -14.36 -1.59 4.48
CA ALA A 316 -15.43 -1.39 5.46
C ALA A 316 -15.25 -2.24 6.73
N ASN A 317 -14.63 -3.40 6.60
CA ASN A 317 -14.40 -4.38 7.67
C ASN A 317 -13.04 -4.19 8.38
N LEU A 318 -12.34 -3.07 8.14
CA LEU A 318 -11.08 -2.73 8.80
C LEU A 318 -11.29 -1.49 9.68
N GLY A 319 -10.95 -1.57 10.95
CA GLY A 319 -10.97 -0.44 11.88
C GLY A 319 -9.81 0.54 11.64
N ALA A 320 -9.89 1.72 12.23
CA ALA A 320 -8.84 2.74 12.08
C ALA A 320 -7.50 2.31 12.70
N GLU A 321 -7.55 1.70 13.88
CA GLU A 321 -6.37 1.20 14.58
C GLU A 321 -5.76 -0.01 13.86
N GLU A 322 -6.58 -0.94 13.39
CA GLU A 322 -6.13 -2.07 12.58
C GLU A 322 -5.44 -1.61 11.28
N SER A 323 -5.96 -0.57 10.63
CA SER A 323 -5.31 0.05 9.47
C SER A 323 -3.92 0.62 9.82
N ALA A 324 -3.79 1.31 10.95
CA ALA A 324 -2.51 1.83 11.42
C ALA A 324 -1.51 0.72 11.80
N GLN A 325 -1.97 -0.31 12.48
CA GLN A 325 -1.17 -1.49 12.86
C GLN A 325 -0.69 -2.27 11.64
N ARG A 326 -1.56 -2.40 10.61
CA ARG A 326 -1.18 -2.95 9.30
C ARG A 326 -0.05 -2.13 8.66
N VAL A 327 -0.21 -0.81 8.61
CA VAL A 327 0.82 0.09 8.04
C VAL A 327 2.13 -0.08 8.79
N LEU A 328 2.12 -0.09 10.13
CA LEU A 328 3.34 -0.28 10.93
C LEU A 328 4.01 -1.62 10.64
N SER A 329 3.25 -2.72 10.55
CA SER A 329 3.82 -4.04 10.22
C SER A 329 4.46 -4.06 8.84
N LEU A 330 3.85 -3.38 7.86
CA LEU A 330 4.42 -3.24 6.52
C LEU A 330 5.62 -2.27 6.48
N MET A 331 5.64 -1.23 7.30
CA MET A 331 6.82 -0.36 7.46
C MET A 331 8.02 -1.13 8.03
N LEU A 332 7.80 -2.01 9.00
CA LEU A 332 8.83 -2.88 9.56
C LEU A 332 9.34 -3.89 8.52
N LEU A 333 8.44 -4.48 7.74
CA LEU A 333 8.76 -5.43 6.69
C LEU A 333 9.54 -4.78 5.53
N TRP A 334 9.02 -3.66 5.01
CA TRP A 334 9.56 -3.04 3.79
C TRP A 334 10.60 -1.96 4.05
N ARG A 335 10.73 -1.46 5.27
CA ARG A 335 11.73 -0.52 5.79
C ARG A 335 11.78 0.86 5.14
N HIS A 336 11.20 1.03 3.96
CA HIS A 336 11.05 2.30 3.24
C HIS A 336 9.89 2.21 2.25
N GLY A 337 9.42 3.35 1.76
CA GLY A 337 8.44 3.36 0.68
C GLY A 337 7.35 4.41 0.80
N VAL A 338 6.47 4.40 -0.20
CA VAL A 338 5.31 5.28 -0.29
C VAL A 338 4.13 4.65 0.42
N ILE A 339 3.59 5.34 1.42
CA ILE A 339 2.41 4.92 2.19
C ILE A 339 1.17 5.61 1.63
N LYS A 340 0.15 4.84 1.29
CA LYS A 340 -1.13 5.32 0.78
C LYS A 340 -2.23 5.22 1.84
N PHE A 341 -2.85 6.36 2.12
CA PHE A 341 -4.12 6.54 2.81
C PHE A 341 -5.11 7.26 1.90
N HIS A 342 -6.33 7.51 2.39
CA HIS A 342 -7.32 8.36 1.73
C HIS A 342 -7.75 9.50 2.65
N ASP A 343 -7.65 10.75 2.17
CA ASP A 343 -8.08 11.94 2.91
C ASP A 343 -9.60 12.11 2.99
N THR A 344 -10.32 11.20 2.35
CA THR A 344 -11.79 11.09 2.41
C THR A 344 -12.28 10.14 3.51
N GLN A 345 -11.38 9.40 4.18
CA GLN A 345 -11.72 8.42 5.21
C GLN A 345 -11.47 8.97 6.61
N ASP A 346 -12.52 9.02 7.45
CA ASP A 346 -12.39 9.48 8.83
C ASP A 346 -11.45 8.62 9.68
N LYS A 347 -11.18 7.39 9.27
CA LYS A 347 -10.22 6.48 9.92
C LYS A 347 -8.82 7.09 10.04
N VAL A 348 -8.42 7.94 9.09
CA VAL A 348 -7.10 8.62 9.12
C VAL A 348 -6.94 9.49 10.36
N ARG A 349 -8.03 10.02 10.93
CA ARG A 349 -8.01 10.83 12.15
C ARG A 349 -7.54 10.06 13.39
N THR A 350 -7.69 8.75 13.40
CA THR A 350 -7.19 7.87 14.46
C THR A 350 -5.91 7.17 14.03
N ALA A 351 -5.88 6.66 12.81
CA ALA A 351 -4.77 5.85 12.29
C ALA A 351 -3.45 6.64 12.24
N LEU A 352 -3.46 7.85 11.68
CA LEU A 352 -2.23 8.63 11.51
C LEU A 352 -1.61 9.09 12.83
N PRO A 353 -2.36 9.66 13.82
CA PRO A 353 -1.79 9.97 15.13
C PRO A 353 -1.23 8.76 15.88
N TRP A 354 -1.92 7.62 15.78
CA TRP A 354 -1.43 6.38 16.37
C TRP A 354 -0.08 5.96 15.75
N LEU A 355 0.00 5.97 14.42
CA LEU A 355 1.20 5.58 13.68
C LEU A 355 2.39 6.50 14.00
N LEU A 356 2.18 7.83 13.95
CA LEU A 356 3.24 8.79 14.25
C LEU A 356 3.73 8.66 15.70
N LYS A 357 2.83 8.40 16.65
CA LYS A 357 3.20 8.14 18.06
C LYS A 357 4.00 6.84 18.19
N ALA A 358 3.54 5.76 17.55
CA ALA A 358 4.19 4.45 17.64
C ALA A 358 5.60 4.45 17.03
N THR A 359 5.89 5.35 16.10
CA THR A 359 7.16 5.43 15.38
C THR A 359 8.05 6.62 15.79
N ALA A 360 7.62 7.45 16.74
CA ALA A 360 8.27 8.71 17.07
C ALA A 360 9.75 8.58 17.49
N GLN A 361 10.16 7.45 18.03
CA GLN A 361 11.52 7.19 18.51
C GLN A 361 12.25 6.09 17.74
N SER A 362 11.64 5.56 16.70
CA SER A 362 12.15 4.41 15.93
C SER A 362 13.31 4.74 14.98
N GLY A 363 13.67 6.02 14.84
CA GLY A 363 14.73 6.47 13.94
C GLY A 363 14.33 6.49 12.47
N LEU A 364 13.03 6.41 12.16
CA LEU A 364 12.53 6.61 10.79
C LEU A 364 12.37 8.11 10.47
N GLY A 365 12.42 8.44 9.18
CA GLY A 365 12.17 9.77 8.64
C GLY A 365 10.91 9.81 7.76
N TRP A 366 10.34 11.01 7.68
CA TRP A 366 9.27 11.31 6.73
C TRP A 366 9.85 12.13 5.59
N GLU A 367 9.74 11.59 4.37
CA GLU A 367 10.20 12.27 3.16
C GLU A 367 9.26 13.42 2.86
N ASP A 368 9.85 14.57 2.50
CA ASP A 368 9.10 15.70 1.97
C ASP A 368 8.74 15.46 0.49
N CYS A 369 7.56 15.79 0.13
CA CYS A 369 7.10 15.72 -1.25
C CYS A 369 7.83 16.68 -2.22
#